data_be0ea08dae543774eb7387218a2e68f7
#
_entry.id   be0ea08dae543774eb7387218a2e68f7
#
_cell.length_a   1.000
_cell.length_b   1.000
_cell.length_c   1.000
_cell.angle_alpha   90.00
_cell.angle_beta   90.00
_cell.angle_gamma   90.00
#
_symmetry.space_group_name_H-M   'P 1'
#
loop_
_entity.id
_entity.type
_entity.pdbx_description
1 polymer ?
#
loop_
_entity_poly.entity_id
_entity_poly.type
_entity_poly.pdbx_seq_one_letter_code
_entity_poly.pdbx_strand_id
1 'polypeptide(L)'
;MLQHRFEGADALNPALADIIHSRESDDGGISKSVVGGWHSREDVMAWPEPEIGQLRDWIVEAVKKLMLPTTGKEADASKASGTISAWANILPRGGYHRMHTHPGCVWSGVYYIETGTPDPDQPTSGRLELYDPRTAVEMMALPETPFGQPVLIDPEPGM
;
A
#
# COMPACT_ATOMS: atom_id res chain seq x y z
N MET A 1 0.04 -12.94 2.85
CA MET A 1 0.27 -11.78 1.98
C MET A 1 -0.40 -12.03 0.64
N LEU A 2 -1.00 -11.01 0.03
CA LEU A 2 -1.56 -11.05 -1.32
C LEU A 2 -0.81 -10.02 -2.16
N GLN A 3 -0.29 -10.45 -3.31
CA GLN A 3 0.17 -9.55 -4.38
C GLN A 3 -0.76 -9.77 -5.56
N HIS A 4 -1.30 -8.71 -6.11
CA HIS A 4 -2.29 -8.80 -7.17
C HIS A 4 -2.23 -7.53 -8.02
N ARG A 5 -2.18 -7.69 -9.34
CA ARG A 5 -2.34 -6.60 -10.29
C ARG A 5 -3.77 -6.63 -10.81
N PHE A 6 -4.46 -5.50 -10.70
CA PHE A 6 -5.86 -5.42 -11.13
C PHE A 6 -5.97 -5.25 -12.64
N GLU A 7 -6.90 -6.00 -13.23
CA GLU A 7 -7.27 -5.80 -14.63
C GLU A 7 -7.90 -4.40 -14.80
N GLY A 8 -7.50 -3.70 -15.86
CA GLY A 8 -7.95 -2.32 -16.09
C GLY A 8 -7.14 -1.23 -15.38
N ALA A 9 -6.12 -1.59 -14.61
CA ALA A 9 -5.24 -0.63 -13.92
C ALA A 9 -4.60 0.38 -14.88
N ASP A 10 -4.17 -0.06 -16.06
CA ASP A 10 -3.54 0.82 -17.05
C ASP A 10 -4.47 1.92 -17.57
N ALA A 11 -5.79 1.66 -17.54
CA ALA A 11 -6.79 2.66 -17.92
C ALA A 11 -7.17 3.59 -16.76
N LEU A 12 -7.15 3.07 -15.51
CA LEU A 12 -7.56 3.83 -14.32
C LEU A 12 -6.44 4.71 -13.76
N ASN A 13 -5.21 4.22 -13.78
CA ASN A 13 -4.08 4.86 -13.11
C ASN A 13 -3.80 6.29 -13.58
N PRO A 14 -3.86 6.65 -14.87
CA PRO A 14 -3.65 8.03 -15.29
C PRO A 14 -4.64 9.01 -14.64
N ALA A 15 -5.92 8.64 -14.58
CA ALA A 15 -6.94 9.49 -13.97
C ALA A 15 -6.75 9.59 -12.43
N LEU A 16 -6.36 8.49 -11.77
CA LEU A 16 -6.01 8.53 -10.34
C LEU A 16 -4.80 9.43 -10.07
N ALA A 17 -3.77 9.37 -10.93
CA ALA A 17 -2.60 10.23 -10.82
C ALA A 17 -2.99 11.71 -10.94
N ASP A 18 -3.79 12.07 -11.95
CA ASP A 18 -4.26 13.45 -12.16
C ASP A 18 -5.06 13.97 -10.94
N ILE A 19 -5.96 13.14 -10.39
CA ILE A 19 -6.73 13.48 -9.18
C ILE A 19 -5.79 13.75 -8.01
N ILE A 20 -4.81 12.88 -7.76
CA ILE A 20 -3.88 12.99 -6.65
C ILE A 20 -2.97 14.21 -6.78
N HIS A 21 -2.43 14.47 -7.99
CA HIS A 21 -1.62 15.66 -8.24
C HIS A 21 -2.41 16.96 -8.11
N SER A 22 -3.68 16.96 -8.49
CA SER A 22 -4.56 18.12 -8.23
C SER A 22 -4.70 18.38 -6.73
N ARG A 23 -4.91 17.33 -5.93
CA ARG A 23 -5.02 17.45 -4.47
C ARG A 23 -3.70 17.90 -3.81
N GLU A 24 -2.56 17.39 -4.28
CA GLU A 24 -1.24 17.86 -3.84
C GLU A 24 -1.06 19.36 -4.04
N SER A 25 -1.51 19.86 -5.19
CA SER A 25 -1.41 21.29 -5.51
C SER A 25 -2.27 22.18 -4.61
N ASP A 26 -3.39 21.64 -4.12
CA ASP A 26 -4.38 22.38 -3.33
C ASP A 26 -4.16 22.25 -1.81
N ASP A 27 -3.51 21.18 -1.35
CA ASP A 27 -3.30 20.90 0.07
C ASP A 27 -1.84 20.47 0.34
N GLY A 28 -1.17 21.19 1.20
CA GLY A 28 0.21 20.86 1.62
C GLY A 28 0.38 19.50 2.31
N GLY A 29 -0.71 18.74 2.49
CA GLY A 29 -0.69 17.42 3.10
C GLY A 29 -0.48 17.41 4.60
N ILE A 30 -0.21 16.21 5.14
CA ILE A 30 0.05 16.01 6.57
C ILE A 30 1.39 15.31 6.80
N SER A 31 1.99 15.56 7.95
CA SER A 31 3.24 14.90 8.35
C SER A 31 2.94 13.58 9.05
N LYS A 32 3.37 12.48 8.45
CA LYS A 32 3.25 11.11 8.97
C LYS A 32 4.59 10.36 8.80
N SER A 33 4.57 9.16 8.23
CA SER A 33 5.75 8.36 7.95
C SER A 33 6.56 8.85 6.74
N VAL A 34 5.97 9.62 5.85
CA VAL A 34 6.61 10.15 4.63
C VAL A 34 7.71 11.13 4.98
N VAL A 35 8.84 11.01 4.30
CA VAL A 35 9.97 11.94 4.36
C VAL A 35 10.32 12.39 2.96
N GLY A 36 10.34 13.70 2.75
CA GLY A 36 10.67 14.29 1.46
C GLY A 36 9.59 14.11 0.37
N GLY A 37 8.36 13.83 0.77
CA GLY A 37 7.22 13.65 -0.13
C GLY A 37 5.94 14.24 0.44
N TRP A 38 4.85 14.08 -0.29
CA TRP A 38 3.52 14.50 0.11
C TRP A 38 2.68 13.31 0.61
N HIS A 39 1.85 13.55 1.62
CA HIS A 39 0.90 12.60 2.19
C HIS A 39 -0.45 13.31 2.35
N SER A 40 -1.47 12.83 1.67
CA SER A 40 -2.82 13.38 1.79
C SER A 40 -3.38 13.19 3.20
N ARG A 41 -4.54 13.77 3.47
CA ARG A 41 -5.37 13.35 4.59
C ARG A 41 -5.84 11.92 4.38
N GLU A 42 -6.29 11.27 5.46
CA GLU A 42 -6.74 9.87 5.46
C GLU A 42 -8.21 9.75 4.98
N ASP A 43 -8.58 10.52 3.97
CA ASP A 43 -9.94 10.71 3.49
C ASP A 43 -10.14 10.37 2.00
N VAL A 44 -9.16 9.73 1.36
CA VAL A 44 -9.23 9.38 -0.06
C VAL A 44 -10.53 8.64 -0.42
N MET A 45 -11.02 7.76 0.46
CA MET A 45 -12.25 7.03 0.21
C MET A 45 -13.53 7.90 0.23
N ALA A 46 -13.42 9.16 0.65
CA ALA A 46 -14.50 10.16 0.63
C ALA A 46 -14.43 11.11 -0.59
N TRP A 47 -13.40 11.01 -1.40
CA TRP A 47 -13.28 11.84 -2.60
C TRP A 47 -14.36 11.46 -3.61
N PRO A 48 -14.96 12.44 -4.32
CA PRO A 48 -16.18 12.22 -5.10
C PRO A 48 -15.94 11.59 -6.47
N GLU A 49 -14.71 11.51 -6.93
CA GLU A 49 -14.36 11.05 -8.27
C GLU A 49 -14.71 9.55 -8.45
N PRO A 50 -15.32 9.16 -9.59
CA PRO A 50 -15.74 7.78 -9.83
C PRO A 50 -14.57 6.79 -9.83
N GLU A 51 -13.37 7.23 -10.16
CA GLU A 51 -12.13 6.46 -10.13
C GLU A 51 -11.80 5.98 -8.71
N ILE A 52 -12.11 6.80 -7.69
CA ILE A 52 -11.97 6.41 -6.28
C ILE A 52 -12.99 5.33 -5.90
N GLY A 53 -14.18 5.38 -6.49
CA GLY A 53 -15.18 4.31 -6.36
C GLY A 53 -14.64 2.97 -6.89
N GLN A 54 -14.06 2.98 -8.07
CA GLN A 54 -13.45 1.79 -8.68
C GLN A 54 -12.28 1.25 -7.84
N LEU A 55 -11.40 2.12 -7.36
CA LEU A 55 -10.30 1.73 -6.47
C LEU A 55 -10.82 1.10 -5.18
N ARG A 56 -11.88 1.65 -4.59
CA ARG A 56 -12.55 1.09 -3.41
C ARG A 56 -13.06 -0.32 -3.66
N ASP A 57 -13.70 -0.55 -4.81
CA ASP A 57 -14.21 -1.87 -5.18
C ASP A 57 -13.08 -2.89 -5.29
N TRP A 58 -11.94 -2.52 -5.86
CA TRP A 58 -10.75 -3.35 -5.93
C TRP A 58 -10.17 -3.68 -4.55
N ILE A 59 -10.10 -2.69 -3.66
CA ILE A 59 -9.65 -2.91 -2.28
C ILE A 59 -10.57 -3.92 -1.57
N VAL A 60 -11.89 -3.77 -1.73
CA VAL A 60 -12.88 -4.71 -1.16
C VAL A 60 -12.69 -6.11 -1.72
N GLU A 61 -12.44 -6.25 -3.02
CA GLU A 61 -12.16 -7.55 -3.65
C GLU A 61 -10.89 -8.19 -3.08
N ALA A 62 -9.81 -7.43 -2.95
CA ALA A 62 -8.55 -7.89 -2.37
C ALA A 62 -8.75 -8.37 -0.92
N VAL A 63 -9.46 -7.60 -0.11
CA VAL A 63 -9.79 -7.97 1.28
C VAL A 63 -10.61 -9.25 1.33
N LYS A 64 -11.62 -9.43 0.47
CA LYS A 64 -12.38 -10.67 0.39
C LYS A 64 -11.49 -11.88 0.09
N LYS A 65 -10.54 -11.75 -0.85
CA LYS A 65 -9.55 -12.78 -1.16
C LYS A 65 -8.66 -13.13 0.04
N LEU A 66 -8.31 -12.15 0.86
CA LEU A 66 -7.49 -12.34 2.07
C LEU A 66 -8.27 -12.97 3.23
N MET A 67 -9.58 -12.76 3.31
CA MET A 67 -10.40 -13.31 4.39
C MET A 67 -10.53 -14.83 4.33
N LEU A 68 -10.62 -15.42 3.15
CA LEU A 68 -10.79 -16.86 2.95
C LEU A 68 -9.72 -17.71 3.66
N PRO A 69 -8.41 -17.49 3.40
CA PRO A 69 -7.37 -18.29 4.05
C PRO A 69 -7.22 -18.01 5.55
N THR A 70 -7.63 -16.84 6.02
CA THR A 70 -7.47 -16.43 7.42
C THR A 70 -8.55 -17.02 8.31
N THR A 71 -9.76 -17.13 7.83
CA THR A 71 -10.91 -17.58 8.64
C THR A 71 -11.22 -19.07 8.48
N GLY A 72 -10.66 -19.74 7.44
CA GLY A 72 -10.95 -21.13 7.11
C GLY A 72 -12.41 -21.40 6.73
N LYS A 73 -13.21 -20.36 6.59
CA LYS A 73 -14.61 -20.39 6.14
C LYS A 73 -14.76 -19.38 5.00
N GLU A 74 -15.59 -19.71 4.03
CA GLU A 74 -16.10 -18.67 3.15
C GLU A 74 -16.75 -17.60 4.05
N ALA A 75 -16.06 -16.47 4.18
CA ALA A 75 -16.63 -15.36 4.90
C ALA A 75 -17.87 -14.95 4.14
N ASP A 76 -19.01 -15.03 4.81
CA ASP A 76 -20.22 -14.41 4.27
C ASP A 76 -19.97 -12.90 4.20
N ALA A 77 -19.47 -12.47 3.04
CA ALA A 77 -19.08 -11.09 2.81
C ALA A 77 -20.25 -10.11 3.06
N SER A 78 -21.50 -10.63 3.08
CA SER A 78 -22.68 -9.83 3.42
C SER A 78 -22.74 -9.47 4.91
N LYS A 79 -22.00 -10.20 5.76
CA LYS A 79 -21.96 -10.00 7.22
C LYS A 79 -20.67 -9.31 7.68
N ALA A 80 -19.71 -9.14 6.78
CA ALA A 80 -18.49 -8.41 7.12
C ALA A 80 -18.77 -6.90 7.04
N SER A 81 -18.60 -6.22 8.16
CA SER A 81 -18.60 -4.75 8.21
C SER A 81 -17.19 -4.27 8.52
N GLY A 82 -16.74 -3.24 7.84
CA GLY A 82 -15.44 -2.66 8.09
C GLY A 82 -15.34 -1.24 7.52
N THR A 83 -14.36 -0.49 8.00
CA THR A 83 -14.02 0.82 7.49
C THR A 83 -12.72 0.72 6.72
N ILE A 84 -12.66 1.37 5.56
CA ILE A 84 -11.43 1.57 4.80
C ILE A 84 -10.96 2.98 5.07
N SER A 85 -9.78 3.12 5.66
CA SER A 85 -9.05 4.38 5.72
C SER A 85 -7.95 4.33 4.67
N ALA A 86 -7.88 5.35 3.81
CA ALA A 86 -6.90 5.40 2.75
C ALA A 86 -6.37 6.83 2.57
N TRP A 87 -5.13 6.90 2.15
CA TRP A 87 -4.42 8.13 1.83
C TRP A 87 -3.56 7.93 0.59
N ALA A 88 -3.25 9.02 -0.08
CA ALA A 88 -2.33 9.04 -1.21
C ALA A 88 -0.96 9.56 -0.77
N ASN A 89 0.09 9.02 -1.39
CA ASN A 89 1.45 9.48 -1.20
C ASN A 89 2.09 9.79 -2.54
N ILE A 90 2.84 10.89 -2.59
CA ILE A 90 3.72 11.23 -3.72
C ILE A 90 5.14 11.29 -3.18
N LEU A 91 6.00 10.44 -3.71
CA LEU A 91 7.41 10.36 -3.34
C LEU A 91 8.28 10.80 -4.52
N PRO A 92 8.89 11.99 -4.48
CA PRO A 92 9.90 12.37 -5.44
C PRO A 92 11.19 11.56 -5.22
N ARG A 93 12.15 11.70 -6.12
CA ARG A 93 13.47 11.08 -5.95
C ARG A 93 14.09 11.42 -4.59
N GLY A 94 14.48 10.39 -3.85
CA GLY A 94 15.02 10.50 -2.48
C GLY A 94 13.95 10.58 -1.38
N GLY A 95 12.68 10.65 -1.74
CA GLY A 95 11.58 10.51 -0.79
C GLY A 95 11.40 9.04 -0.35
N TYR A 96 11.01 8.84 0.91
CA TYR A 96 10.80 7.50 1.45
C TYR A 96 9.80 7.49 2.61
N HIS A 97 9.37 6.31 2.98
CA HIS A 97 8.63 6.08 4.23
C HIS A 97 9.57 5.59 5.33
N ARG A 98 9.46 6.18 6.51
CA ARG A 98 10.03 5.55 7.71
C ARG A 98 9.32 4.24 7.98
N MET A 99 10.04 3.26 8.53
CA MET A 99 9.42 2.04 9.02
C MET A 99 8.34 2.38 10.06
N HIS A 100 7.16 1.83 9.86
CA HIS A 100 6.00 2.09 10.71
C HIS A 100 5.03 0.92 10.70
N THR A 101 4.08 0.94 11.61
CA THR A 101 3.01 -0.05 11.72
C THR A 101 1.66 0.63 11.58
N HIS A 102 0.61 -0.15 11.34
CA HIS A 102 -0.77 0.30 11.27
C HIS A 102 -1.59 -0.30 12.42
N PRO A 103 -1.46 0.24 13.65
CA PRO A 103 -2.18 -0.29 14.81
C PRO A 103 -3.69 -0.15 14.63
N GLY A 104 -4.42 -1.18 15.05
CA GLY A 104 -5.89 -1.21 14.93
C GLY A 104 -6.42 -1.65 13.58
N CYS A 105 -5.57 -1.87 12.58
CA CYS A 105 -5.96 -2.38 11.27
C CYS A 105 -5.84 -3.91 11.22
N VAL A 106 -6.84 -4.58 10.66
CA VAL A 106 -6.78 -6.02 10.37
C VAL A 106 -5.90 -6.29 9.16
N TRP A 107 -6.04 -5.43 8.14
CA TRP A 107 -5.28 -5.50 6.89
C TRP A 107 -4.67 -4.13 6.59
N SER A 108 -3.47 -4.12 6.07
CA SER A 108 -2.84 -2.97 5.45
C SER A 108 -2.40 -3.34 4.05
N GLY A 109 -2.53 -2.41 3.12
CA GLY A 109 -2.16 -2.61 1.72
C GLY A 109 -1.63 -1.34 1.10
N VAL A 110 -0.92 -1.50 -0.01
CA VAL A 110 -0.46 -0.42 -0.88
C VAL A 110 -0.95 -0.71 -2.28
N TYR A 111 -1.50 0.28 -2.95
CA TYR A 111 -1.80 0.25 -4.37
C TYR A 111 -0.87 1.22 -5.09
N TYR A 112 -0.15 0.73 -6.08
CA TYR A 112 0.80 1.52 -6.85
C TYR A 112 0.16 2.05 -8.12
N ILE A 113 -0.04 3.35 -8.19
CA ILE A 113 -0.56 4.04 -9.38
C ILE A 113 0.57 4.23 -10.38
N GLU A 114 1.68 4.76 -9.89
CA GLU A 114 2.92 4.94 -10.64
C GLU A 114 4.10 4.45 -9.82
N THR A 115 5.12 3.97 -10.49
CA THR A 115 6.41 3.63 -9.91
C THR A 115 7.50 4.40 -10.63
N GLY A 116 8.44 4.94 -9.88
CA GLY A 116 9.60 5.60 -10.46
C GLY A 116 10.61 4.61 -11.04
N THR A 117 11.73 5.13 -11.50
CA THR A 117 12.88 4.31 -11.90
C THR A 117 13.76 4.08 -10.69
N PRO A 118 13.95 2.83 -10.24
CA PRO A 118 14.85 2.52 -9.13
C PRO A 118 16.27 3.01 -9.40
N ASP A 119 16.97 3.43 -8.34
CA ASP A 119 18.37 3.80 -8.44
C ASP A 119 19.21 2.51 -8.49
N PRO A 120 19.99 2.26 -9.56
CA PRO A 120 20.74 1.03 -9.71
C PRO A 120 21.84 0.86 -8.65
N ASP A 121 22.30 1.97 -8.05
CA ASP A 121 23.33 1.94 -7.01
C ASP A 121 22.73 1.74 -5.61
N GLN A 122 21.42 1.67 -5.47
CA GLN A 122 20.71 1.47 -4.20
C GLN A 122 19.86 0.20 -4.26
N PRO A 123 20.27 -0.91 -3.65
CA PRO A 123 19.63 -2.22 -3.80
C PRO A 123 18.15 -2.29 -3.42
N THR A 124 17.69 -1.39 -2.53
CA THR A 124 16.30 -1.36 -2.06
C THR A 124 15.50 -0.18 -2.63
N SER A 125 16.09 0.56 -3.56
CA SER A 125 15.43 1.72 -4.17
C SER A 125 14.11 1.33 -4.83
N GLY A 126 13.04 2.06 -4.50
CA GLY A 126 11.70 1.87 -5.04
C GLY A 126 10.96 0.64 -4.52
N ARG A 127 11.55 -0.16 -3.64
CA ARG A 127 10.95 -1.37 -3.08
C ARG A 127 10.08 -1.11 -1.87
N LEU A 128 9.10 -1.99 -1.66
CA LEU A 128 8.41 -2.12 -0.39
C LEU A 128 9.10 -3.19 0.45
N GLU A 129 9.47 -2.81 1.67
CA GLU A 129 10.11 -3.70 2.64
C GLU A 129 9.11 -4.08 3.74
N LEU A 130 8.85 -5.36 3.92
CA LEU A 130 8.01 -5.88 4.99
C LEU A 130 8.87 -6.63 5.99
N TYR A 131 8.96 -6.10 7.19
CA TYR A 131 9.72 -6.67 8.29
C TYR A 131 8.87 -7.63 9.13
N ASP A 132 9.50 -8.67 9.65
CA ASP A 132 8.88 -9.52 10.66
C ASP A 132 8.62 -8.71 11.94
N PRO A 133 7.37 -8.61 12.41
CA PRO A 133 7.05 -7.77 13.58
C PRO A 133 7.48 -8.39 14.92
N ARG A 134 7.99 -9.62 14.92
CA ARG A 134 8.41 -10.27 16.16
C ARG A 134 9.70 -9.64 16.69
N THR A 135 9.70 -9.29 17.97
CA THR A 135 10.87 -8.70 18.63
C THR A 135 12.06 -9.65 18.58
N ALA A 136 13.22 -9.13 18.23
CA ALA A 136 14.51 -9.83 18.20
C ALA A 136 14.56 -11.05 17.26
N VAL A 137 13.67 -11.11 16.25
CA VAL A 137 13.68 -12.20 15.27
C VAL A 137 15.00 -12.26 14.49
N GLU A 138 15.65 -11.11 14.28
CA GLU A 138 16.97 -10.99 13.65
C GLU A 138 18.09 -11.65 14.46
N MET A 139 17.90 -11.91 15.75
CA MET A 139 18.86 -12.64 16.60
C MET A 139 18.79 -14.17 16.40
N MET A 140 17.80 -14.65 15.67
CA MET A 140 17.64 -16.06 15.34
C MET A 140 18.55 -16.40 14.14
N ALA A 141 19.84 -16.51 14.38
CA ALA A 141 20.83 -16.86 13.37
C ALA A 141 20.78 -18.37 13.04
N LEU A 142 19.79 -18.79 12.30
CA LEU A 142 19.76 -20.13 11.72
C LEU A 142 20.21 -20.07 10.25
N PRO A 143 21.15 -20.90 9.82
CA PRO A 143 21.54 -20.97 8.42
C PRO A 143 20.31 -21.21 7.51
N GLU A 144 20.25 -20.50 6.40
CA GLU A 144 19.22 -20.67 5.36
C GLU A 144 17.76 -20.38 5.82
N THR A 145 17.56 -19.64 6.91
CA THR A 145 16.23 -19.24 7.34
C THR A 145 15.89 -17.82 6.89
N PRO A 146 14.64 -17.55 6.53
CA PRO A 146 14.20 -16.20 6.18
C PRO A 146 13.97 -15.29 7.41
N PHE A 147 14.25 -15.79 8.62
CA PHE A 147 14.04 -15.03 9.85
C PHE A 147 14.98 -13.83 9.92
N GLY A 148 14.42 -12.68 10.24
CA GLY A 148 15.16 -11.43 10.36
C GLY A 148 15.46 -10.73 9.02
N GLN A 149 15.15 -11.35 7.90
CA GLN A 149 15.26 -10.68 6.61
C GLN A 149 13.91 -10.06 6.21
N PRO A 150 13.90 -8.83 5.68
CA PRO A 150 12.68 -8.26 5.15
C PRO A 150 12.22 -9.01 3.88
N VAL A 151 10.91 -9.08 3.69
CA VAL A 151 10.36 -9.45 2.39
C VAL A 151 10.42 -8.19 1.51
N LEU A 152 11.14 -8.30 0.40
CA LEU A 152 11.29 -7.23 -0.58
C LEU A 152 10.30 -7.44 -1.71
N ILE A 153 9.55 -6.39 -2.04
CA ILE A 153 8.58 -6.39 -3.13
C ILE A 153 8.99 -5.31 -4.12
N ASP A 154 9.17 -5.68 -5.37
CA ASP A 154 9.33 -4.76 -6.48
C ASP A 154 7.93 -4.31 -6.93
N PRO A 155 7.55 -3.05 -6.75
CA PRO A 155 6.21 -2.59 -7.09
C PRO A 155 6.06 -2.43 -8.60
N GLU A 156 4.84 -2.71 -9.07
CA GLU A 156 4.42 -2.44 -10.43
C GLU A 156 3.15 -1.59 -10.44
N PRO A 157 2.95 -0.70 -11.43
CA PRO A 157 1.70 0.04 -11.55
C PRO A 157 0.50 -0.91 -11.66
N GLY A 158 -0.53 -0.65 -10.86
CA GLY A 158 -1.73 -1.46 -10.80
C GLY A 158 -1.68 -2.64 -9.80
N MET A 159 -0.56 -2.79 -9.09
CA MET A 159 -0.40 -3.79 -8.03
C MET A 159 -0.83 -3.22 -6.68
#